data_544a4a93c520c7a71248579d0f688cf3
#
_entry.id   544a4a93c520c7a71248579d0f688cf3
#
_cell.length_a   1.000
_cell.length_b   1.000
_cell.length_c   1.000
_cell.angle_alpha   90.00
_cell.angle_beta   90.00
_cell.angle_gamma   90.00
#
_symmetry.space_group_name_H-M   'P 1'
#
loop_
_entity.id
_entity.type
_entity.pdbx_description
1 polymer ?
#
loop_
_entity_poly.entity_id
_entity_poly.type
_entity_poly.pdbx_seq_one_letter_code
_entity_poly.pdbx_strand_id
1 'polypeptide(L)'
;MKYLVLSVLSIGILSLTSCKKENPQLGNAPSGSDVVFTYSPTDTSDNIIDFEASNSGMVNIWDFGNGLKGEGMNVHAIYPNAGTYTVTLTVFNKGGSNSSSQEVVIDQTDLTLLDNPYYNALTGGANGPGFKTWYIDSNATGHFGVGPDPISPLGDVPEWWSAGPNDKPGCGLYDDRFTFHLDAFKFDMVTNGDVYIHNSFEGAFPGSFQNLGDFTAPYADQLNEQWSVIEENGEATLTVSNNSFIGFYSGVRTYKILEISDSTMSLQYDHEPASEGLHWYLK
;
A
#
# COMPACT_ATOMS: atom_id res chain seq x y z
N MET A 1 26.00 -70.34 -54.58
CA MET A 1 26.07 -68.87 -54.74
C MET A 1 25.55 -68.25 -53.49
N LYS A 2 26.44 -67.67 -52.71
CA LYS A 2 26.12 -66.99 -51.44
C LYS A 2 26.09 -65.49 -51.69
N TYR A 3 24.96 -64.85 -51.46
CA TYR A 3 24.85 -63.36 -51.47
C TYR A 3 25.10 -62.84 -50.08
N LEU A 4 26.15 -61.99 -49.99
CA LEU A 4 26.51 -61.27 -48.78
C LEU A 4 25.73 -59.95 -48.78
N VAL A 5 24.85 -59.75 -47.79
CA VAL A 5 24.12 -58.52 -47.60
C VAL A 5 24.93 -57.66 -46.65
N LEU A 6 25.42 -56.56 -47.14
CA LEU A 6 26.17 -55.54 -46.37
C LEU A 6 25.15 -54.56 -45.83
N SER A 7 24.89 -54.58 -44.51
CA SER A 7 24.06 -53.58 -43.81
C SER A 7 24.94 -52.38 -43.39
N VAL A 8 24.69 -51.22 -44.00
CA VAL A 8 25.31 -49.95 -43.63
C VAL A 8 24.57 -49.38 -42.42
N LEU A 9 25.25 -49.35 -41.28
CA LEU A 9 24.74 -48.70 -40.04
C LEU A 9 25.01 -47.22 -40.09
N SER A 10 23.99 -46.40 -40.33
CA SER A 10 24.07 -44.94 -40.30
C SER A 10 24.05 -44.46 -38.86
N ILE A 11 25.19 -44.01 -38.34
CA ILE A 11 25.29 -43.35 -37.05
C ILE A 11 24.85 -41.88 -37.23
N GLY A 12 23.63 -41.58 -36.79
CA GLY A 12 23.13 -40.22 -36.70
C GLY A 12 23.81 -39.46 -35.52
N ILE A 13 24.61 -38.47 -35.85
CA ILE A 13 25.19 -37.55 -34.86
C ILE A 13 24.08 -36.59 -34.40
N LEU A 14 23.49 -36.82 -33.22
CA LEU A 14 22.66 -35.84 -32.54
C LEU A 14 23.57 -34.73 -32.05
N SER A 15 23.56 -33.59 -32.73
CA SER A 15 24.14 -32.33 -32.24
C SER A 15 23.27 -31.79 -31.08
N LEU A 16 23.71 -32.00 -29.84
CA LEU A 16 23.16 -31.35 -28.67
C LEU A 16 23.50 -29.86 -28.75
N THR A 17 22.57 -29.08 -29.26
CA THR A 17 22.63 -27.61 -29.08
C THR A 17 22.37 -27.33 -27.61
N SER A 18 23.46 -27.21 -26.84
CA SER A 18 23.42 -26.69 -25.48
C SER A 18 22.94 -25.24 -25.53
N CYS A 19 21.71 -25.00 -25.05
CA CYS A 19 21.29 -23.64 -24.74
C CYS A 19 22.26 -23.06 -23.72
N LYS A 20 23.11 -22.12 -24.15
CA LYS A 20 23.87 -21.30 -23.20
C LYS A 20 22.86 -20.55 -22.32
N LYS A 21 22.74 -20.94 -21.07
CA LYS A 21 22.05 -20.16 -20.06
C LYS A 21 22.84 -18.87 -19.88
N GLU A 22 22.39 -17.79 -20.50
CA GLU A 22 22.93 -16.48 -20.18
C GLU A 22 22.60 -16.19 -18.73
N ASN A 23 23.61 -16.12 -17.86
CA ASN A 23 23.46 -15.55 -16.53
C ASN A 23 23.39 -14.04 -16.72
N PRO A 24 22.21 -13.39 -16.51
CA PRO A 24 22.17 -11.95 -16.55
C PRO A 24 23.12 -11.41 -15.48
N GLN A 25 24.10 -10.64 -15.90
CA GLN A 25 24.96 -9.91 -14.97
C GLN A 25 24.09 -8.79 -14.37
N LEU A 26 23.82 -8.89 -13.08
CA LEU A 26 23.30 -7.77 -12.32
C LEU A 26 24.34 -6.65 -12.41
N GLY A 27 23.93 -5.43 -12.76
CA GLY A 27 24.80 -4.26 -12.77
C GLY A 27 25.38 -3.98 -11.37
N ASN A 28 26.21 -2.98 -11.25
CA ASN A 28 26.65 -2.50 -9.94
C ASN A 28 25.48 -1.86 -9.20
N ALA A 29 25.42 -2.03 -7.88
CA ALA A 29 24.51 -1.29 -7.04
C ALA A 29 24.78 0.24 -7.14
N PRO A 30 23.81 1.09 -6.81
CA PRO A 30 24.01 2.55 -6.80
C PRO A 30 25.21 2.94 -5.95
N SER A 31 26.03 3.88 -6.44
CA SER A 31 27.20 4.42 -5.75
C SER A 31 26.83 5.48 -4.72
N GLY A 32 27.80 5.94 -3.93
CA GLY A 32 27.59 7.07 -3.01
C GLY A 32 27.19 8.38 -3.69
N SER A 33 27.59 8.61 -4.97
CA SER A 33 27.17 9.77 -5.73
C SER A 33 25.71 9.70 -6.22
N ASP A 34 25.16 8.50 -6.35
CA ASP A 34 23.79 8.29 -6.82
C ASP A 34 22.75 8.54 -5.72
N VAL A 35 23.15 8.53 -4.45
CA VAL A 35 22.28 8.77 -3.29
C VAL A 35 22.41 10.20 -2.72
N VAL A 36 23.05 11.10 -3.44
CA VAL A 36 23.15 12.52 -3.05
C VAL A 36 21.82 13.20 -3.35
N PHE A 37 21.35 14.03 -2.44
CA PHE A 37 20.19 14.89 -2.64
C PHE A 37 20.37 16.26 -2.02
N THR A 38 19.58 17.21 -2.48
CA THR A 38 19.46 18.55 -1.91
C THR A 38 18.05 18.80 -1.44
N TYR A 39 17.88 19.77 -0.56
CA TYR A 39 16.56 20.20 -0.11
C TYR A 39 16.52 21.72 0.14
N SER A 40 15.33 22.29 0.04
CA SER A 40 15.06 23.70 0.38
C SER A 40 13.59 23.88 0.76
N PRO A 41 13.29 24.86 1.62
CA PRO A 41 11.90 25.29 1.82
C PRO A 41 11.29 25.76 0.50
N THR A 42 9.97 25.59 0.38
CA THR A 42 9.22 26.17 -0.75
C THR A 42 9.03 27.67 -0.59
N ASP A 43 8.72 28.37 -1.68
CA ASP A 43 8.40 29.81 -1.65
C ASP A 43 7.13 30.13 -0.82
N THR A 44 6.31 29.13 -0.52
CA THR A 44 5.01 29.29 0.15
C THR A 44 5.04 29.00 1.65
N SER A 45 5.98 28.17 2.12
CA SER A 45 6.07 27.79 3.54
C SER A 45 7.45 27.21 3.87
N ASP A 46 8.01 27.66 4.99
CA ASP A 46 9.24 27.08 5.57
C ASP A 46 9.04 25.66 6.12
N ASN A 47 7.80 25.22 6.25
CA ASN A 47 7.41 23.88 6.72
C ASN A 47 7.08 22.90 5.57
N ILE A 48 7.18 23.34 4.34
CA ILE A 48 7.08 22.48 3.15
C ILE A 48 8.44 22.47 2.48
N ILE A 49 9.06 21.30 2.43
CA ILE A 49 10.43 21.15 1.94
C ILE A 49 10.42 20.39 0.61
N ASP A 50 11.01 21.01 -0.40
CA ASP A 50 11.31 20.36 -1.68
C ASP A 50 12.61 19.57 -1.59
N PHE A 51 12.61 18.35 -2.11
CA PHE A 51 13.77 17.46 -2.20
C PHE A 51 14.06 17.12 -3.63
N GLU A 52 15.33 17.13 -4.01
CA GLU A 52 15.80 16.77 -5.35
C GLU A 52 16.94 15.74 -5.26
N ALA A 53 16.74 14.56 -5.87
CA ALA A 53 17.77 13.53 -6.00
C ALA A 53 18.70 13.86 -7.17
N SER A 54 20.01 13.67 -6.99
CA SER A 54 21.02 14.01 -7.99
C SER A 54 21.21 12.94 -9.09
N ASN A 55 20.58 11.76 -8.96
CA ASN A 55 20.69 10.68 -9.94
C ASN A 55 19.67 10.81 -11.07
N SER A 56 19.81 9.97 -12.11
CA SER A 56 18.83 9.86 -13.19
C SER A 56 18.63 8.41 -13.59
N GLY A 57 17.39 8.05 -13.95
CA GLY A 57 17.05 6.73 -14.48
C GLY A 57 17.08 5.60 -13.44
N MET A 58 17.04 5.93 -12.14
CA MET A 58 16.94 5.01 -11.01
C MET A 58 15.62 5.23 -10.27
N VAL A 59 15.19 4.25 -9.48
CA VAL A 59 14.02 4.38 -8.61
C VAL A 59 14.48 5.01 -7.30
N ASN A 60 13.87 6.14 -6.94
CA ASN A 60 14.15 6.90 -5.73
C ASN A 60 12.99 6.76 -4.76
N ILE A 61 13.25 6.20 -3.58
CA ILE A 61 12.29 6.05 -2.49
C ILE A 61 12.75 6.92 -1.32
N TRP A 62 11.84 7.72 -0.81
CA TRP A 62 12.10 8.65 0.27
C TRP A 62 11.39 8.23 1.55
N ASP A 63 12.08 8.35 2.66
CA ASP A 63 11.51 8.40 4.00
C ASP A 63 11.80 9.78 4.56
N PHE A 64 10.76 10.56 4.83
CA PHE A 64 10.92 11.95 5.26
C PHE A 64 11.15 12.12 6.76
N GLY A 65 11.19 11.02 7.52
CA GLY A 65 11.42 11.04 8.97
C GLY A 65 10.24 11.56 9.81
N ASN A 66 9.13 11.92 9.16
CA ASN A 66 7.90 12.39 9.78
C ASN A 66 6.74 11.41 9.68
N GLY A 67 7.04 10.18 9.23
CA GLY A 67 6.05 9.13 8.96
C GLY A 67 5.61 9.05 7.50
N LEU A 68 5.81 10.08 6.71
CA LEU A 68 5.47 10.08 5.29
C LEU A 68 6.61 9.54 4.44
N LYS A 69 6.26 8.97 3.29
CA LYS A 69 7.18 8.46 2.26
C LYS A 69 6.86 9.08 0.92
N GLY A 70 7.82 9.02 -0.01
CA GLY A 70 7.65 9.53 -1.37
C GLY A 70 8.46 8.73 -2.37
N GLU A 71 8.13 8.89 -3.65
CA GLU A 71 8.83 8.28 -4.77
C GLU A 71 9.06 9.32 -5.88
N GLY A 72 10.23 9.28 -6.51
CA GLY A 72 10.58 10.16 -7.62
C GLY A 72 11.85 10.95 -7.39
N MET A 73 12.30 11.67 -8.45
CA MET A 73 13.48 12.52 -8.39
C MET A 73 13.23 13.82 -7.62
N ASN A 74 12.07 14.43 -7.85
CA ASN A 74 11.65 15.67 -7.20
C ASN A 74 10.38 15.35 -6.41
N VAL A 75 10.45 15.58 -5.11
CA VAL A 75 9.34 15.31 -4.18
C VAL A 75 9.28 16.45 -3.17
N HIS A 76 8.14 16.61 -2.53
CA HIS A 76 8.02 17.52 -1.38
C HIS A 76 7.45 16.79 -0.17
N ALA A 77 7.77 17.27 1.01
CA ALA A 77 7.17 16.80 2.26
C ALA A 77 6.75 17.97 3.14
N ILE A 78 5.65 17.76 3.85
CA ILE A 78 5.14 18.74 4.84
C ILE A 78 5.62 18.36 6.23
N TYR A 79 6.03 19.35 7.02
CA TYR A 79 6.48 19.21 8.40
C TYR A 79 5.70 20.14 9.30
N PRO A 80 4.49 19.77 9.74
CA PRO A 80 3.63 20.65 10.53
C PRO A 80 4.23 21.05 11.87
N ASN A 81 5.05 20.20 12.46
CA ASN A 81 5.64 20.41 13.77
C ASN A 81 7.12 20.85 13.66
N ALA A 82 7.54 21.75 14.53
CA ALA A 82 8.96 22.05 14.72
C ALA A 82 9.70 20.79 15.19
N GLY A 83 10.93 20.61 14.72
CA GLY A 83 11.73 19.44 15.08
C GLY A 83 12.90 19.21 14.13
N THR A 84 13.68 18.18 14.43
CA THR A 84 14.74 17.68 13.55
C THR A 84 14.31 16.33 12.98
N TYR A 85 14.28 16.23 11.67
CA TYR A 85 13.81 15.07 10.94
C TYR A 85 14.96 14.44 10.16
N THR A 86 15.15 13.13 10.29
CA THR A 86 16.15 12.40 9.50
C THR A 86 15.51 11.95 8.19
N VAL A 87 15.81 12.64 7.11
CA VAL A 87 15.32 12.27 5.76
C VAL A 87 16.28 11.29 5.13
N THR A 88 15.76 10.19 4.60
CA THR A 88 16.53 9.12 3.96
C THR A 88 16.08 8.93 2.51
N LEU A 89 17.03 9.05 1.57
CA LEU A 89 16.86 8.65 0.18
C LEU A 89 17.44 7.25 -0.01
N THR A 90 16.62 6.31 -0.49
CA THR A 90 17.06 4.99 -0.96
C THR A 90 16.89 4.90 -2.47
N VAL A 91 17.96 4.57 -3.15
CA VAL A 91 18.02 4.47 -4.62
C VAL A 91 18.18 3.02 -5.03
N PHE A 92 17.39 2.59 -6.01
CA PHE A 92 17.39 1.23 -6.54
C PHE A 92 17.73 1.22 -8.02
N ASN A 93 18.50 0.23 -8.43
CA ASN A 93 18.74 -0.15 -9.81
C ASN A 93 18.78 -1.67 -9.95
N LYS A 94 19.08 -2.20 -11.15
CA LYS A 94 19.19 -3.65 -11.39
C LYS A 94 20.31 -4.34 -10.60
N GLY A 95 21.29 -3.57 -10.09
CA GLY A 95 22.42 -4.07 -9.32
C GLY A 95 22.18 -4.13 -7.81
N GLY A 96 21.11 -3.51 -7.32
CA GLY A 96 20.80 -3.44 -5.89
C GLY A 96 20.31 -2.07 -5.45
N SER A 97 20.54 -1.73 -4.19
CA SER A 97 20.19 -0.44 -3.59
C SER A 97 21.32 0.16 -2.79
N ASN A 98 21.24 1.46 -2.58
CA ASN A 98 22.07 2.23 -1.65
C ASN A 98 21.23 3.36 -1.06
N SER A 99 21.65 3.91 0.09
CA SER A 99 20.91 4.99 0.74
C SER A 99 21.83 6.01 1.38
N SER A 100 21.31 7.23 1.54
CA SER A 100 21.92 8.29 2.34
C SER A 100 20.85 9.03 3.14
N SER A 101 21.28 9.68 4.24
CA SER A 101 20.37 10.44 5.10
C SER A 101 20.96 11.82 5.40
N GLN A 102 20.05 12.81 5.58
CA GLN A 102 20.38 14.16 6.03
C GLN A 102 19.35 14.60 7.08
N GLU A 103 19.77 15.47 7.98
CA GLU A 103 18.87 16.09 8.94
C GLU A 103 18.25 17.36 8.34
N VAL A 104 16.93 17.48 8.46
CA VAL A 104 16.14 18.66 8.12
C VAL A 104 15.61 19.26 9.42
N VAL A 105 15.92 20.53 9.67
CA VAL A 105 15.47 21.25 10.85
C VAL A 105 14.30 22.14 10.48
N ILE A 106 13.20 22.00 11.19
CA ILE A 106 11.99 22.83 11.09
C ILE A 106 11.92 23.68 12.36
N ASP A 107 12.05 24.98 12.21
CA ASP A 107 12.20 25.91 13.35
C ASP A 107 10.86 26.20 14.06
N GLN A 108 9.74 26.15 13.34
CA GLN A 108 8.43 26.55 13.87
C GLN A 108 7.35 25.51 13.54
N THR A 109 6.37 25.38 14.45
CA THR A 109 5.17 24.58 14.21
C THR A 109 4.15 25.39 13.42
N ASP A 110 3.65 24.81 12.32
CA ASP A 110 2.56 25.34 11.50
C ASP A 110 1.42 24.32 11.40
N LEU A 111 0.48 24.39 12.33
CA LEU A 111 -0.68 23.49 12.36
C LEU A 111 -1.67 23.76 11.21
N THR A 112 -1.54 24.86 10.48
CA THR A 112 -2.42 25.14 9.33
C THR A 112 -2.19 24.13 8.21
N LEU A 113 -1.01 23.53 8.14
CA LEU A 113 -0.69 22.43 7.21
C LEU A 113 -1.43 21.12 7.52
N LEU A 114 -2.00 21.01 8.72
CA LEU A 114 -2.84 19.88 9.13
C LEU A 114 -4.34 20.18 8.92
N ASP A 115 -4.70 21.38 8.49
CA ASP A 115 -6.09 21.75 8.18
C ASP A 115 -6.48 21.24 6.78
N ASN A 116 -6.55 19.92 6.67
CA ASN A 116 -6.96 19.19 5.47
C ASN A 116 -8.30 18.51 5.75
N PRO A 117 -9.30 18.60 4.86
CA PRO A 117 -10.62 18.00 5.07
C PRO A 117 -10.57 16.50 5.38
N TYR A 118 -9.68 15.76 4.72
CA TYR A 118 -9.51 14.31 4.96
C TYR A 118 -8.87 14.03 6.32
N TYR A 119 -7.87 14.83 6.73
CA TYR A 119 -7.25 14.70 8.05
C TYR A 119 -8.25 15.01 9.16
N ASN A 120 -9.03 16.10 8.98
CA ASN A 120 -10.09 16.47 9.93
C ASN A 120 -11.14 15.38 10.05
N ALA A 121 -11.60 14.82 8.94
CA ALA A 121 -12.57 13.73 8.93
C ALA A 121 -12.01 12.45 9.58
N LEU A 122 -10.80 12.01 9.20
CA LEU A 122 -10.17 10.78 9.68
C LEU A 122 -9.80 10.83 11.17
N THR A 123 -9.37 11.99 11.70
CA THR A 123 -8.76 12.10 13.04
C THR A 123 -9.47 13.04 14.00
N GLY A 124 -10.45 13.82 13.52
CA GLY A 124 -11.04 14.92 14.26
C GLY A 124 -10.23 16.22 14.21
N GLY A 125 -9.11 16.22 13.46
CA GLY A 125 -8.30 17.40 13.15
C GLY A 125 -7.42 17.92 14.30
N ALA A 126 -6.57 18.90 13.97
CA ALA A 126 -5.61 19.51 14.89
C ALA A 126 -6.29 20.32 16.02
N ASN A 127 -7.49 20.84 15.79
CA ASN A 127 -8.29 21.56 16.80
C ASN A 127 -9.25 20.67 17.59
N GLY A 128 -9.28 19.37 17.27
CA GLY A 128 -10.11 18.36 17.91
C GLY A 128 -9.27 17.36 18.72
N PRO A 129 -9.70 16.10 18.82
CA PRO A 129 -8.98 15.09 19.59
C PRO A 129 -7.65 14.67 18.94
N GLY A 130 -7.45 14.92 17.64
CA GLY A 130 -6.27 14.50 16.89
C GLY A 130 -6.19 12.98 16.64
N PHE A 131 -7.22 12.23 17.01
CA PHE A 131 -7.37 10.81 16.66
C PHE A 131 -8.84 10.41 16.61
N LYS A 132 -9.15 9.41 15.80
CA LYS A 132 -10.49 8.85 15.70
C LYS A 132 -10.42 7.36 15.35
N THR A 133 -11.27 6.57 16.01
CA THR A 133 -11.39 5.12 15.77
C THR A 133 -12.59 4.84 14.87
N TRP A 134 -12.35 4.12 13.81
CA TRP A 134 -13.34 3.67 12.83
C TRP A 134 -13.60 2.17 12.96
N TYR A 135 -14.74 1.71 12.52
CA TYR A 135 -15.12 0.30 12.46
C TYR A 135 -16.09 0.09 11.30
N ILE A 136 -16.25 -1.14 10.84
CA ILE A 136 -17.22 -1.48 9.80
C ILE A 136 -18.63 -1.44 10.38
N ASP A 137 -19.51 -0.62 9.78
CA ASP A 137 -20.90 -0.51 10.24
C ASP A 137 -21.74 -1.72 9.81
N SER A 138 -21.70 -2.77 10.61
CA SER A 138 -22.44 -4.00 10.34
C SER A 138 -23.95 -3.82 10.21
N ASN A 139 -24.51 -2.71 10.68
CA ASN A 139 -25.95 -2.43 10.59
C ASN A 139 -26.33 -1.72 9.27
N ALA A 140 -25.37 -1.11 8.58
CA ALA A 140 -25.65 -0.45 7.32
C ALA A 140 -25.81 -1.48 6.18
N THR A 141 -26.85 -1.33 5.37
CA THR A 141 -26.94 -2.07 4.11
C THR A 141 -25.81 -1.62 3.17
N GLY A 142 -25.10 -2.57 2.56
CA GLY A 142 -23.97 -2.28 1.68
C GLY A 142 -22.70 -1.87 2.40
N HIS A 143 -22.57 -2.20 3.68
CA HIS A 143 -21.36 -1.95 4.46
C HIS A 143 -20.14 -2.77 3.98
N PHE A 144 -20.40 -3.85 3.25
CA PHE A 144 -19.40 -4.66 2.57
C PHE A 144 -19.96 -5.15 1.24
N GLY A 145 -19.14 -5.25 0.21
CA GLY A 145 -19.59 -5.72 -1.10
C GLY A 145 -18.51 -5.85 -2.14
N VAL A 146 -18.86 -6.36 -3.31
CA VAL A 146 -17.96 -6.62 -4.43
C VAL A 146 -18.59 -6.24 -5.75
N GLY A 147 -17.81 -5.69 -6.66
CA GLY A 147 -18.18 -5.31 -8.02
C GLY A 147 -17.07 -5.60 -9.03
N PRO A 148 -17.31 -5.35 -10.32
CA PRO A 148 -16.37 -5.65 -11.39
C PRO A 148 -15.18 -4.69 -11.43
N ASP A 149 -14.01 -5.20 -11.84
CA ASP A 149 -12.87 -4.43 -12.32
C ASP A 149 -12.62 -4.78 -13.81
N PRO A 150 -12.65 -3.83 -14.76
CA PRO A 150 -12.87 -2.38 -14.54
C PRO A 150 -14.29 -2.04 -14.10
N ILE A 151 -14.43 -0.89 -13.44
CA ILE A 151 -15.72 -0.35 -12.97
C ILE A 151 -16.71 -0.29 -14.12
N SER A 152 -17.91 -0.81 -13.89
CA SER A 152 -18.99 -0.82 -14.87
C SER A 152 -19.60 0.57 -15.10
N PRO A 153 -20.44 0.77 -16.13
CA PRO A 153 -21.19 2.02 -16.31
C PRO A 153 -22.13 2.39 -15.15
N LEU A 154 -22.38 1.49 -14.20
CA LEU A 154 -23.15 1.79 -12.99
C LEU A 154 -22.34 2.58 -11.95
N GLY A 155 -21.03 2.71 -12.15
CA GLY A 155 -20.13 3.47 -11.28
C GLY A 155 -19.55 2.64 -10.12
N ASP A 156 -19.01 3.36 -9.14
CA ASP A 156 -18.35 2.80 -7.95
C ASP A 156 -19.38 2.23 -6.95
N VAL A 157 -19.97 1.08 -7.29
CA VAL A 157 -20.99 0.40 -6.48
C VAL A 157 -20.74 -1.10 -6.41
N PRO A 158 -21.09 -1.78 -5.31
CA PRO A 158 -20.97 -3.22 -5.17
C PRO A 158 -22.02 -3.98 -5.99
N GLU A 159 -21.81 -4.02 -7.30
CA GLU A 159 -22.79 -4.47 -8.29
C GLU A 159 -23.09 -5.97 -8.21
N TRP A 160 -22.07 -6.80 -7.88
CA TRP A 160 -22.24 -8.24 -7.90
C TRP A 160 -22.83 -8.79 -6.62
N TRP A 161 -22.46 -8.22 -5.49
CA TRP A 161 -22.99 -8.56 -4.19
C TRP A 161 -22.82 -7.40 -3.20
N SER A 162 -23.82 -7.21 -2.39
CA SER A 162 -23.87 -6.16 -1.36
C SER A 162 -24.47 -6.74 -0.07
N ALA A 163 -23.74 -6.62 1.05
CA ALA A 163 -24.14 -7.17 2.33
C ALA A 163 -25.43 -6.51 2.86
N GLY A 164 -26.35 -7.33 3.32
CA GLY A 164 -27.42 -6.89 4.20
C GLY A 164 -26.89 -6.63 5.62
N PRO A 165 -27.69 -6.03 6.52
CA PRO A 165 -27.28 -5.82 7.89
C PRO A 165 -26.82 -7.13 8.57
N ASN A 166 -25.63 -7.11 9.14
CA ASN A 166 -25.02 -8.23 9.89
C ASN A 166 -24.87 -9.55 9.10
N ASP A 167 -24.60 -9.49 7.79
CA ASP A 167 -24.47 -10.68 6.94
C ASP A 167 -23.17 -11.48 7.20
N LYS A 168 -22.19 -10.90 7.91
CA LYS A 168 -20.88 -11.52 8.19
C LYS A 168 -20.58 -11.63 9.70
N PRO A 169 -21.50 -12.18 10.54
CA PRO A 169 -21.30 -12.23 11.97
C PRO A 169 -20.19 -13.20 12.36
N GLY A 170 -19.27 -12.76 13.24
CA GLY A 170 -18.22 -13.63 13.79
C GLY A 170 -17.16 -14.05 12.79
N CYS A 171 -16.88 -13.23 11.76
CA CYS A 171 -15.81 -13.50 10.80
C CYS A 171 -14.53 -12.67 11.02
N GLY A 172 -14.48 -11.84 12.08
CA GLY A 172 -13.38 -10.91 12.34
C GLY A 172 -13.59 -9.50 11.77
N LEU A 173 -14.50 -9.34 10.80
CA LEU A 173 -14.71 -8.05 10.12
C LEU A 173 -15.32 -6.96 11.00
N TYR A 174 -16.19 -7.31 11.95
CA TYR A 174 -17.02 -6.34 12.68
C TYR A 174 -16.45 -5.90 14.01
N ASP A 175 -15.53 -6.62 14.59
CA ASP A 175 -14.88 -6.28 15.84
C ASP A 175 -13.50 -5.65 15.70
N ASP A 176 -13.01 -5.55 14.46
CA ASP A 176 -11.83 -4.76 14.11
C ASP A 176 -12.02 -3.26 14.40
N ARG A 177 -10.94 -2.61 14.79
CA ARG A 177 -10.88 -1.17 15.05
C ARG A 177 -9.68 -0.54 14.36
N PHE A 178 -9.92 0.58 13.69
CA PHE A 178 -8.95 1.29 12.85
C PHE A 178 -8.82 2.71 13.39
N THR A 179 -7.71 3.00 14.10
CA THR A 179 -7.51 4.33 14.70
C THR A 179 -6.49 5.11 13.89
N PHE A 180 -6.92 6.25 13.37
CA PHE A 180 -6.06 7.21 12.69
C PHE A 180 -5.66 8.30 13.67
N HIS A 181 -4.36 8.51 13.83
CA HIS A 181 -3.78 9.58 14.65
C HIS A 181 -3.17 10.65 13.73
N LEU A 182 -3.45 11.91 14.01
CA LEU A 182 -2.83 13.03 13.30
C LEU A 182 -1.35 13.17 13.68
N ASP A 183 -1.01 12.81 14.94
CA ASP A 183 0.37 12.81 15.41
C ASP A 183 1.19 11.75 14.66
N ALA A 184 2.21 12.25 13.95
CA ALA A 184 3.11 11.45 13.12
C ALA A 184 2.38 10.53 12.11
N PHE A 185 1.13 10.82 11.76
CA PHE A 185 0.28 10.03 10.86
C PHE A 185 0.24 8.53 11.22
N LYS A 186 0.16 8.24 12.52
CA LYS A 186 0.12 6.85 13.02
C LYS A 186 -1.23 6.20 12.78
N PHE A 187 -1.18 4.89 12.56
CA PHE A 187 -2.34 4.05 12.36
C PHE A 187 -2.27 2.82 13.27
N ASP A 188 -3.34 2.56 13.98
CA ASP A 188 -3.50 1.35 14.78
C ASP A 188 -4.65 0.51 14.23
N MET A 189 -4.36 -0.77 13.94
CA MET A 189 -5.33 -1.79 13.60
C MET A 189 -5.41 -2.78 14.77
N VAL A 190 -6.53 -2.79 15.47
CA VAL A 190 -6.84 -3.72 16.56
C VAL A 190 -7.81 -4.77 16.04
N THR A 191 -7.39 -6.03 16.03
CA THR A 191 -8.07 -7.15 15.37
C THR A 191 -8.86 -8.05 16.32
N ASN A 192 -8.71 -7.85 17.64
CA ASN A 192 -9.28 -8.74 18.65
C ASN A 192 -8.91 -10.22 18.47
N GLY A 193 -7.85 -10.51 17.71
CA GLY A 193 -7.24 -11.83 17.55
C GLY A 193 -7.47 -12.48 16.19
N ASP A 194 -8.36 -11.97 15.36
CA ASP A 194 -8.58 -12.50 14.02
C ASP A 194 -9.00 -11.41 13.01
N VAL A 195 -8.97 -11.74 11.73
CA VAL A 195 -9.36 -10.88 10.61
C VAL A 195 -10.11 -11.67 9.55
N TYR A 196 -10.84 -10.98 8.68
CA TYR A 196 -11.52 -11.56 7.53
C TYR A 196 -10.70 -11.35 6.26
N ILE A 197 -10.40 -12.43 5.52
CA ILE A 197 -9.53 -12.41 4.34
C ILE A 197 -10.20 -13.12 3.17
N HIS A 198 -9.90 -12.67 1.94
CA HIS A 198 -10.34 -13.36 0.74
C HIS A 198 -9.70 -14.76 0.65
N ASN A 199 -10.43 -15.72 0.10
CA ASN A 199 -10.02 -17.12 0.05
C ASN A 199 -8.70 -17.36 -0.71
N SER A 200 -8.33 -16.51 -1.67
CA SER A 200 -7.05 -16.58 -2.38
C SER A 200 -5.82 -16.37 -1.48
N PHE A 201 -6.00 -15.83 -0.28
CA PHE A 201 -4.92 -15.56 0.68
C PHE A 201 -4.83 -16.58 1.83
N GLU A 202 -5.65 -17.63 1.86
CA GLU A 202 -5.63 -18.63 2.94
C GLU A 202 -4.21 -19.17 3.23
N GLY A 203 -3.42 -19.43 2.18
CA GLY A 203 -2.05 -19.93 2.30
C GLY A 203 -1.05 -18.94 2.90
N ALA A 204 -1.35 -17.64 2.90
CA ALA A 204 -0.52 -16.58 3.49
C ALA A 204 -0.84 -16.33 4.97
N PHE A 205 -1.96 -16.85 5.48
CA PHE A 205 -2.43 -16.65 6.85
C PHE A 205 -2.53 -18.00 7.57
N PRO A 206 -1.47 -18.46 8.27
CA PRO A 206 -1.47 -19.73 8.98
C PRO A 206 -2.58 -19.82 10.03
N GLY A 207 -3.32 -20.93 10.02
CA GLY A 207 -4.44 -21.15 10.94
C GLY A 207 -5.77 -20.56 10.47
N SER A 208 -5.83 -20.03 9.24
CA SER A 208 -7.10 -19.60 8.64
C SER A 208 -8.06 -20.77 8.46
N PHE A 209 -9.35 -20.47 8.55
CA PHE A 209 -10.42 -21.44 8.33
C PHE A 209 -11.56 -20.79 7.55
N GLN A 210 -12.26 -21.61 6.75
CA GLN A 210 -13.37 -21.12 5.94
C GLN A 210 -14.52 -20.63 6.83
N ASN A 211 -14.99 -19.41 6.57
CA ASN A 211 -16.10 -18.79 7.28
C ASN A 211 -16.87 -17.85 6.32
N LEU A 212 -18.20 -18.02 6.25
CA LEU A 212 -19.12 -17.15 5.52
C LEU A 212 -18.72 -16.79 4.06
N GLY A 213 -18.16 -17.78 3.35
CA GLY A 213 -17.79 -17.65 1.93
C GLY A 213 -16.32 -17.37 1.68
N ASP A 214 -15.63 -16.80 2.65
CA ASP A 214 -14.21 -16.50 2.66
C ASP A 214 -13.51 -17.14 3.87
N PHE A 215 -12.48 -16.52 4.45
CA PHE A 215 -11.71 -17.11 5.54
C PHE A 215 -11.57 -16.14 6.71
N THR A 216 -11.73 -16.65 7.92
CA THR A 216 -11.28 -15.99 9.14
C THR A 216 -9.87 -16.48 9.46
N ALA A 217 -8.97 -15.59 9.81
CA ALA A 217 -7.57 -15.90 10.08
C ALA A 217 -7.10 -15.29 11.39
N PRO A 218 -6.38 -16.04 12.25
CA PRO A 218 -5.71 -15.47 13.41
C PRO A 218 -4.76 -14.35 12.99
N TYR A 219 -4.87 -13.18 13.60
CA TYR A 219 -4.05 -12.03 13.27
C TYR A 219 -3.83 -11.15 14.48
N ALA A 220 -2.58 -10.75 14.71
CA ALA A 220 -2.24 -9.85 15.81
C ALA A 220 -2.51 -8.40 15.45
N ASP A 221 -2.77 -7.57 16.45
CA ASP A 221 -2.87 -6.13 16.30
C ASP A 221 -1.64 -5.57 15.59
N GLN A 222 -1.86 -4.59 14.72
CA GLN A 222 -0.81 -3.84 14.04
C GLN A 222 -0.85 -2.41 14.58
N LEU A 223 0.09 -2.09 15.48
CA LEU A 223 0.10 -0.82 16.20
C LEU A 223 1.27 0.05 15.75
N ASN A 224 1.09 1.38 15.79
CA ASN A 224 2.07 2.38 15.36
C ASN A 224 2.50 2.23 13.89
N GLU A 225 1.64 1.68 13.07
CA GLU A 225 1.73 1.75 11.63
C GLU A 225 1.53 3.20 11.15
N GLN A 226 1.56 3.44 9.87
CA GLN A 226 1.37 4.77 9.30
C GLN A 226 0.24 4.80 8.30
N TRP A 227 -0.34 5.98 8.14
CA TRP A 227 -1.30 6.25 7.08
C TRP A 227 -0.92 7.51 6.30
N SER A 228 -1.39 7.59 5.07
CA SER A 228 -1.32 8.79 4.24
C SER A 228 -2.57 8.93 3.39
N VAL A 229 -2.91 10.16 3.03
CA VAL A 229 -3.91 10.46 2.00
C VAL A 229 -3.24 11.29 0.92
N ILE A 230 -3.40 10.85 -0.32
CA ILE A 230 -2.96 11.58 -1.52
C ILE A 230 -4.22 11.97 -2.30
N GLU A 231 -4.31 13.23 -2.68
CA GLU A 231 -5.37 13.75 -3.54
C GLU A 231 -4.80 14.10 -4.91
N GLU A 232 -5.27 13.43 -5.93
CA GLU A 232 -4.89 13.68 -7.32
C GLU A 232 -6.12 13.72 -8.20
N ASN A 233 -6.23 14.75 -9.04
CA ASN A 233 -7.33 14.92 -10.01
C ASN A 233 -8.74 14.90 -9.39
N GLY A 234 -8.86 15.25 -8.10
CA GLY A 234 -10.12 15.24 -7.35
C GLY A 234 -10.52 13.86 -6.79
N GLU A 235 -9.63 12.89 -6.85
CA GLU A 235 -9.77 11.60 -6.18
C GLU A 235 -8.80 11.52 -4.99
N ALA A 236 -9.27 11.01 -3.86
CA ALA A 236 -8.48 10.85 -2.65
C ALA A 236 -8.19 9.36 -2.40
N THR A 237 -6.93 9.06 -2.17
CA THR A 237 -6.44 7.70 -1.92
C THR A 237 -5.83 7.62 -0.53
N LEU A 238 -6.40 6.75 0.31
CA LEU A 238 -5.91 6.41 1.65
C LEU A 238 -5.01 5.19 1.56
N THR A 239 -3.82 5.27 2.14
CA THR A 239 -2.89 4.13 2.23
C THR A 239 -2.50 3.89 3.68
N VAL A 240 -2.42 2.62 4.09
CA VAL A 240 -1.87 2.19 5.38
C VAL A 240 -0.62 1.34 5.17
N SER A 241 0.29 1.30 6.17
CA SER A 241 1.62 0.72 5.98
C SER A 241 1.73 -0.74 6.42
N ASN A 242 2.82 -1.37 6.00
CA ASN A 242 3.33 -2.68 6.41
C ASN A 242 2.29 -3.81 6.37
N ASN A 243 1.97 -4.39 7.52
CA ASN A 243 1.02 -5.51 7.62
C ASN A 243 -0.40 -5.08 8.00
N SER A 244 -0.65 -3.78 8.14
CA SER A 244 -1.99 -3.28 8.41
C SER A 244 -2.85 -3.19 7.15
N PHE A 245 -4.16 -3.23 7.31
CA PHE A 245 -5.16 -3.06 6.28
C PHE A 245 -6.50 -2.63 6.91
N ILE A 246 -7.49 -2.27 6.11
CA ILE A 246 -8.80 -1.85 6.61
C ILE A 246 -9.85 -2.88 6.22
N GLY A 247 -10.48 -3.48 7.21
CA GLY A 247 -11.58 -4.44 7.05
C GLY A 247 -11.17 -5.74 6.38
N PHE A 248 -11.71 -6.04 5.19
CA PHE A 248 -11.48 -7.29 4.49
C PHE A 248 -10.17 -7.28 3.70
N TYR A 249 -9.30 -8.26 3.91
CA TYR A 249 -8.01 -8.35 3.23
C TYR A 249 -8.14 -8.92 1.81
N SER A 250 -7.75 -8.13 0.84
CA SER A 250 -7.75 -8.46 -0.59
C SER A 250 -6.37 -8.35 -1.26
N GLY A 251 -5.29 -8.31 -0.45
CA GLY A 251 -3.92 -8.18 -0.94
C GLY A 251 -3.39 -6.74 -0.99
N VAL A 252 -4.28 -5.74 -0.95
CA VAL A 252 -3.91 -4.32 -1.07
C VAL A 252 -3.99 -3.59 0.28
N ARG A 253 -3.39 -2.39 0.32
CA ARG A 253 -3.38 -1.49 1.48
C ARG A 253 -3.73 -0.06 1.09
N THR A 254 -4.24 0.11 -0.12
CA THR A 254 -4.56 1.39 -0.72
C THR A 254 -6.04 1.40 -1.07
N TYR A 255 -6.73 2.45 -0.67
CA TYR A 255 -8.18 2.57 -0.71
C TYR A 255 -8.57 3.91 -1.34
N LYS A 256 -9.40 3.89 -2.37
CA LYS A 256 -10.06 5.09 -2.88
C LYS A 256 -11.14 5.51 -1.88
N ILE A 257 -11.10 6.75 -1.44
CA ILE A 257 -12.15 7.34 -0.60
C ILE A 257 -13.27 7.79 -1.53
N LEU A 258 -14.42 7.10 -1.51
CA LEU A 258 -15.60 7.48 -2.28
C LEU A 258 -16.36 8.62 -1.59
N GLU A 259 -16.52 8.50 -0.30
CA GLU A 259 -17.14 9.50 0.57
C GLU A 259 -16.49 9.49 1.94
N ILE A 260 -16.36 10.64 2.57
CA ILE A 260 -15.95 10.77 3.97
C ILE A 260 -16.64 11.96 4.64
N SER A 261 -17.06 11.74 5.86
CA SER A 261 -17.63 12.75 6.75
C SER A 261 -17.05 12.60 8.17
N ASP A 262 -17.56 13.35 9.11
CA ASP A 262 -17.13 13.24 10.52
C ASP A 262 -17.44 11.86 11.16
N SER A 263 -18.36 11.09 10.60
CA SER A 263 -18.84 9.85 11.22
C SER A 263 -19.01 8.67 10.26
N THR A 264 -18.91 8.89 8.96
CA THR A 264 -19.06 7.85 7.94
C THR A 264 -17.97 7.95 6.88
N MET A 265 -17.49 6.81 6.40
CA MET A 265 -16.53 6.71 5.34
C MET A 265 -16.91 5.55 4.42
N SER A 266 -16.82 5.76 3.10
CA SER A 266 -17.01 4.71 2.09
C SER A 266 -15.72 4.55 1.31
N LEU A 267 -15.22 3.33 1.25
CA LEU A 267 -13.97 2.96 0.57
C LEU A 267 -14.24 2.00 -0.58
N GLN A 268 -13.47 2.14 -1.64
CA GLN A 268 -13.35 1.17 -2.72
C GLN A 268 -11.87 0.79 -2.87
N TYR A 269 -11.57 -0.46 -3.12
CA TYR A 269 -10.19 -0.93 -3.27
C TYR A 269 -10.10 -2.16 -4.17
N ASP A 270 -8.93 -2.34 -4.74
CA ASP A 270 -8.63 -3.41 -5.69
C ASP A 270 -8.50 -4.76 -4.99
N HIS A 271 -8.49 -5.80 -5.80
CA HIS A 271 -8.16 -7.15 -5.40
C HIS A 271 -6.83 -7.58 -6.04
N GLU A 272 -5.97 -8.23 -5.26
CA GLU A 272 -4.79 -8.90 -5.77
C GLU A 272 -5.01 -10.44 -5.80
N PRO A 273 -4.74 -11.11 -6.93
CA PRO A 273 -4.24 -10.55 -8.18
C PRO A 273 -5.34 -9.85 -8.99
N ALA A 274 -4.99 -8.75 -9.65
CA ALA A 274 -5.92 -7.97 -10.51
C ALA A 274 -6.58 -8.81 -11.63
N SER A 275 -6.02 -9.98 -11.97
CA SER A 275 -6.59 -10.91 -12.95
C SER A 275 -7.94 -11.50 -12.54
N GLU A 276 -8.36 -11.38 -11.30
CA GLU A 276 -9.70 -11.79 -10.84
C GLU A 276 -10.79 -10.79 -11.23
N GLY A 277 -10.41 -9.55 -11.59
CA GLY A 277 -11.31 -8.58 -12.22
C GLY A 277 -12.41 -8.08 -11.28
N LEU A 278 -12.07 -7.77 -10.02
CA LEU A 278 -13.04 -7.33 -9.01
C LEU A 278 -12.50 -6.20 -8.10
N HIS A 279 -13.44 -5.38 -7.62
CA HIS A 279 -13.22 -4.37 -6.59
C HIS A 279 -14.05 -4.68 -5.35
N TRP A 280 -13.51 -4.31 -4.18
CA TRP A 280 -14.18 -4.41 -2.89
C TRP A 280 -14.65 -3.04 -2.40
N TYR A 281 -15.71 -3.05 -1.60
CA TYR A 281 -16.36 -1.85 -1.04
C TYR A 281 -16.57 -2.05 0.46
N LEU A 282 -16.29 -1.00 1.25
CA LEU A 282 -16.48 -0.96 2.71
C LEU A 282 -17.17 0.34 3.14
N LYS A 283 -17.98 0.26 4.21
CA LYS A 283 -18.53 1.41 4.95
C LYS A 283 -18.38 1.23 6.45
#